data_cd58e570573ed9df4bca027490258aa3
#
_entry.id   cd58e570573ed9df4bca027490258aa3
#
_cell.length_a   1.000
_cell.length_b   1.000
_cell.length_c   1.000
_cell.angle_alpha   90.00
_cell.angle_beta   90.00
_cell.angle_gamma   90.00
#
_symmetry.space_group_name_H-M   'P 1'
#
loop_
_entity.id
_entity.type
_entity.pdbx_description
1 polymer ?
#
loop_
_entity_poly.entity_id
_entity_poly.type
_entity_poly.pdbx_seq_one_letter_code
_entity_poly.pdbx_strand_id
1 'polypeptide(L)'
;MDEGKKKGKAVVVGGSIAGLSCAHALIAAGWEVVVIEKSSGPPTGSPTGAGLGLDPLSQELIASWLGRTHLLHNSTLPLTIDQNEATDGENNINWMLTRDENFSFRAAHWVDLHSLLYSALPPHIFLWGHLYLSFCVSNDKSNVKLKTKILQTGEIIEIVGELLIAADGCLSSIRRNFLPESKLRYSGYCAWRGVLDFSDNKYLEAITGLRKVYPDLGKCLYFSLGYGTHSVLYELLNQKINWIWYINQPEPELKDNG
;
A
#
# COMPACT_ATOMS: atom_id res chain seq x y z
N MET A 1 22.55 -18.09 26.70
CA MET A 1 21.78 -17.59 25.54
C MET A 1 20.48 -18.36 25.57
N ASP A 2 19.41 -17.68 25.96
CA ASP A 2 18.08 -18.30 26.06
C ASP A 2 17.63 -18.58 24.62
N GLU A 3 17.55 -19.86 24.22
CA GLU A 3 16.96 -20.24 22.94
C GLU A 3 15.50 -19.81 22.99
N GLY A 4 15.18 -18.67 22.41
CA GLY A 4 13.88 -18.05 22.46
C GLY A 4 12.80 -19.04 22.02
N LYS A 5 11.98 -19.48 22.97
CA LYS A 5 10.84 -20.36 22.76
C LYS A 5 9.98 -19.80 21.64
N LYS A 6 9.89 -20.50 20.49
CA LYS A 6 9.01 -20.10 19.39
C LYS A 6 7.61 -19.84 19.95
N LYS A 7 7.04 -18.68 19.65
CA LYS A 7 5.73 -18.26 20.21
C LYS A 7 4.55 -19.04 19.65
N GLY A 8 4.71 -19.66 18.49
CA GLY A 8 3.65 -20.35 17.77
C GLY A 8 3.65 -19.99 16.28
N LYS A 9 2.62 -20.42 15.56
CA LYS A 9 2.45 -20.20 14.13
C LYS A 9 1.37 -19.17 13.85
N ALA A 10 1.73 -18.11 13.11
CA ALA A 10 0.81 -17.09 12.62
C ALA A 10 0.51 -17.29 11.14
N VAL A 11 -0.76 -17.22 10.78
CA VAL A 11 -1.21 -17.26 9.38
C VAL A 11 -1.69 -15.88 8.97
N VAL A 12 -1.06 -15.31 7.95
CA VAL A 12 -1.39 -13.99 7.39
C VAL A 12 -2.14 -14.20 6.08
N VAL A 13 -3.33 -13.65 5.94
CA VAL A 13 -4.12 -13.72 4.71
C VAL A 13 -4.01 -12.42 3.96
N GLY A 14 -3.33 -12.45 2.81
CA GLY A 14 -3.00 -11.32 1.95
C GLY A 14 -1.51 -11.01 1.94
N GLY A 15 -0.90 -11.00 0.75
CA GLY A 15 0.54 -10.77 0.52
C GLY A 15 0.88 -9.35 0.03
N SER A 16 -0.01 -8.36 0.24
CA SER A 16 0.25 -6.95 -0.05
C SER A 16 1.06 -6.30 1.09
N ILE A 17 1.36 -5.00 0.99
CA ILE A 17 2.18 -4.26 1.96
C ILE A 17 1.73 -4.51 3.40
N ALA A 18 0.43 -4.52 3.68
CA ALA A 18 -0.09 -4.78 5.03
C ALA A 18 0.31 -6.19 5.54
N GLY A 19 0.15 -7.22 4.70
CA GLY A 19 0.53 -8.59 5.07
C GLY A 19 2.03 -8.77 5.21
N LEU A 20 2.82 -8.19 4.32
CA LEU A 20 4.29 -8.20 4.42
C LEU A 20 4.78 -7.51 5.69
N SER A 21 4.22 -6.35 6.02
CA SER A 21 4.55 -5.63 7.26
C SER A 21 4.22 -6.46 8.52
N CYS A 22 3.05 -7.10 8.54
CA CYS A 22 2.69 -8.02 9.61
C CYS A 22 3.65 -9.22 9.70
N ALA A 23 4.05 -9.78 8.55
CA ALA A 23 5.00 -10.89 8.52
C ALA A 23 6.36 -10.50 9.12
N HIS A 24 6.90 -9.33 8.76
CA HIS A 24 8.13 -8.79 9.36
C HIS A 24 8.01 -8.65 10.87
N ALA A 25 6.95 -7.99 11.34
CA ALA A 25 6.74 -7.75 12.77
C ALA A 25 6.60 -9.06 13.55
N LEU A 26 5.88 -10.05 13.01
CA LEU A 26 5.66 -11.34 13.63
C LEU A 26 6.95 -12.17 13.70
N ILE A 27 7.73 -12.21 12.61
CA ILE A 27 9.04 -12.89 12.60
C ILE A 27 9.98 -12.27 13.61
N ALA A 28 10.06 -10.93 13.65
CA ALA A 28 10.87 -10.22 14.64
C ALA A 28 10.42 -10.51 16.08
N ALA A 29 9.13 -10.78 16.28
CA ALA A 29 8.57 -11.17 17.57
C ALA A 29 8.70 -12.69 17.88
N GLY A 30 9.36 -13.48 17.04
CA GLY A 30 9.63 -14.91 17.26
C GLY A 30 8.50 -15.86 16.84
N TRP A 31 7.58 -15.42 15.98
CA TRP A 31 6.54 -16.27 15.41
C TRP A 31 7.04 -17.03 14.18
N GLU A 32 6.56 -18.27 14.00
CA GLU A 32 6.56 -18.91 12.69
C GLU A 32 5.46 -18.27 11.85
N VAL A 33 5.75 -17.87 10.60
CA VAL A 33 4.79 -17.16 9.76
C VAL A 33 4.53 -17.91 8.48
N VAL A 34 3.26 -17.97 8.07
CA VAL A 34 2.81 -18.37 6.75
C VAL A 34 1.95 -17.26 6.16
N VAL A 35 2.24 -16.84 4.93
CA VAL A 35 1.47 -15.83 4.19
C VAL A 35 0.72 -16.52 3.06
N ILE A 36 -0.60 -16.38 3.04
CA ILE A 36 -1.49 -16.91 1.99
C ILE A 36 -1.80 -15.76 1.02
N GLU A 37 -1.50 -15.93 -0.25
CA GLU A 37 -1.79 -14.94 -1.28
C GLU A 37 -2.39 -15.59 -2.53
N LYS A 38 -3.48 -15.02 -3.04
CA LYS A 38 -4.21 -15.53 -4.21
C LYS A 38 -3.49 -15.35 -5.53
N SER A 39 -2.65 -14.32 -5.64
CA SER A 39 -1.81 -14.09 -6.82
C SER A 39 -0.83 -15.24 -7.02
N SER A 40 -0.47 -15.54 -8.25
CA SER A 40 0.43 -16.66 -8.59
C SER A 40 1.89 -16.40 -8.20
N GLY A 41 2.25 -15.18 -7.84
CA GLY A 41 3.59 -14.78 -7.45
C GLY A 41 3.64 -13.31 -7.05
N PRO A 42 4.80 -12.80 -6.64
CA PRO A 42 4.99 -11.39 -6.36
C PRO A 42 4.75 -10.55 -7.62
N PRO A 43 4.31 -9.29 -7.48
CA PRO A 43 4.08 -8.41 -8.62
C PRO A 43 5.39 -8.18 -9.37
N THR A 44 5.42 -8.53 -10.66
CA THR A 44 6.57 -8.38 -11.54
C THR A 44 6.20 -7.55 -12.75
N GLY A 45 7.04 -6.55 -13.06
CA GLY A 45 7.03 -5.87 -14.37
C GLY A 45 5.78 -5.04 -14.71
N SER A 46 4.80 -4.95 -13.84
CA SER A 46 3.60 -4.17 -14.09
C SER A 46 3.77 -2.74 -13.55
N PRO A 47 3.32 -1.71 -14.28
CA PRO A 47 3.22 -0.35 -13.77
C PRO A 47 2.07 -0.20 -12.75
N THR A 48 1.55 -1.29 -12.21
CA THR A 48 0.46 -1.29 -11.26
C THR A 48 0.88 -0.71 -9.91
N GLY A 49 -0.03 -0.01 -9.30
CA GLY A 49 0.15 0.64 -8.02
C GLY A 49 0.19 2.15 -8.14
N ALA A 50 0.13 2.79 -7.00
CA ALA A 50 0.19 4.23 -6.85
C ALA A 50 1.41 4.63 -6.02
N GLY A 51 1.69 5.90 -5.96
CA GLY A 51 2.61 6.43 -4.98
C GLY A 51 2.03 6.33 -3.57
N LEU A 52 2.92 6.20 -2.61
CA LEU A 52 2.65 6.16 -1.18
C LEU A 52 3.55 7.17 -0.48
N GLY A 53 3.02 7.89 0.51
CA GLY A 53 3.78 8.71 1.44
C GLY A 53 4.12 7.90 2.70
N LEU A 54 5.39 7.78 3.03
CA LEU A 54 5.86 7.14 4.24
C LEU A 54 6.21 8.21 5.27
N ASP A 55 5.48 8.25 6.36
CA ASP A 55 5.76 9.10 7.51
C ASP A 55 7.01 8.63 8.29
N PRO A 56 7.55 9.42 9.22
CA PRO A 56 8.75 9.05 9.97
C PRO A 56 8.64 7.72 10.72
N LEU A 57 7.46 7.41 11.30
CA LEU A 57 7.24 6.16 12.01
C LEU A 57 7.28 4.96 11.06
N SER A 58 6.62 5.06 9.91
CA SER A 58 6.66 4.02 8.87
C SER A 58 8.08 3.80 8.35
N GLN A 59 8.86 4.87 8.16
CA GLN A 59 10.27 4.79 7.75
C GLN A 59 11.12 4.04 8.80
N GLU A 60 10.95 4.37 10.07
CA GLU A 60 11.67 3.72 11.19
C GLU A 60 11.34 2.23 11.27
N LEU A 61 10.05 1.87 11.22
CA LEU A 61 9.60 0.47 11.25
C LEU A 61 10.17 -0.33 10.08
N ILE A 62 10.05 0.19 8.86
CA ILE A 62 10.57 -0.49 7.67
C ILE A 62 12.10 -0.64 7.76
N ALA A 63 12.81 0.42 8.15
CA ALA A 63 14.26 0.36 8.31
C ALA A 63 14.70 -0.68 9.35
N SER A 64 13.94 -0.82 10.45
CA SER A 64 14.20 -1.82 11.48
C SER A 64 14.03 -3.25 10.95
N TRP A 65 12.99 -3.50 10.15
CA TRP A 65 12.75 -4.82 9.55
C TRP A 65 13.79 -5.20 8.50
N LEU A 66 14.25 -4.23 7.73
CA LEU A 66 15.26 -4.47 6.69
C LEU A 66 16.67 -4.67 7.28
N GLY A 67 16.91 -4.21 8.51
CA GLY A 67 18.24 -4.21 9.14
C GLY A 67 19.29 -3.34 8.42
N ARG A 68 18.87 -2.59 7.38
CA ARG A 68 19.73 -1.76 6.51
C ARG A 68 18.96 -0.53 6.05
N THR A 69 19.13 0.59 6.73
CA THR A 69 18.43 1.85 6.45
C THR A 69 18.63 2.37 5.02
N HIS A 70 19.81 2.13 4.42
CA HIS A 70 20.10 2.58 3.06
C HIS A 70 19.20 1.93 1.99
N LEU A 71 18.65 0.73 2.23
CA LEU A 71 17.77 0.07 1.29
C LEU A 71 16.47 0.85 1.08
N LEU A 72 15.87 1.34 2.17
CA LEU A 72 14.70 2.20 2.09
C LEU A 72 15.02 3.51 1.36
N HIS A 73 16.15 4.13 1.69
CA HIS A 73 16.57 5.40 1.08
C HIS A 73 16.78 5.26 -0.44
N ASN A 74 17.37 4.17 -0.89
CA ASN A 74 17.60 3.89 -2.31
C ASN A 74 16.32 3.54 -3.09
N SER A 75 15.26 3.15 -2.38
CA SER A 75 13.98 2.77 -2.98
C SER A 75 12.90 3.83 -2.89
N THR A 76 13.20 4.99 -2.29
CA THR A 76 12.21 6.04 -2.02
C THR A 76 12.81 7.44 -2.18
N LEU A 77 11.99 8.41 -2.59
CA LEU A 77 12.39 9.81 -2.74
C LEU A 77 12.03 10.61 -1.46
N PRO A 78 12.94 11.43 -0.89
CA PRO A 78 12.60 12.27 0.25
C PRO A 78 11.64 13.38 -0.16
N LEU A 79 10.59 13.62 0.64
CA LEU A 79 9.69 14.76 0.55
C LEU A 79 9.93 15.64 1.78
N THR A 80 10.57 16.78 1.57
CA THR A 80 11.00 17.70 2.63
C THR A 80 10.11 18.93 2.74
N ILE A 81 9.14 19.06 1.83
CA ILE A 81 8.18 20.16 1.79
C ILE A 81 6.77 19.57 1.67
N ASP A 82 5.84 20.10 2.46
CA ASP A 82 4.39 19.92 2.28
C ASP A 82 3.78 21.29 1.94
N GLN A 83 3.16 21.39 0.77
CA GLN A 83 2.55 22.63 0.30
C GLN A 83 1.09 22.44 -0.06
N ASN A 84 0.24 23.23 0.57
CA ASN A 84 -1.20 23.26 0.33
C ASN A 84 -1.58 24.59 -0.32
N GLU A 85 -2.24 24.52 -1.47
CA GLU A 85 -2.71 25.66 -2.24
C GLU A 85 -4.22 25.60 -2.41
N ALA A 86 -4.88 26.75 -2.40
CA ALA A 86 -6.26 26.83 -2.84
C ALA A 86 -6.34 27.46 -4.23
N THR A 87 -7.30 26.99 -5.01
CA THR A 87 -7.57 27.44 -6.39
C THR A 87 -9.01 27.90 -6.50
N ASP A 88 -9.22 29.14 -6.92
CA ASP A 88 -10.50 29.60 -7.44
C ASP A 88 -10.47 29.47 -8.96
N GLY A 89 -11.13 28.44 -9.47
CA GLY A 89 -11.16 28.16 -10.91
C GLY A 89 -12.01 29.14 -11.71
N GLU A 90 -12.97 29.86 -11.08
CA GLU A 90 -13.79 30.86 -11.75
C GLU A 90 -13.00 32.14 -12.00
N ASN A 91 -12.19 32.55 -11.03
CA ASN A 91 -11.39 33.78 -11.12
C ASN A 91 -9.94 33.51 -11.53
N ASN A 92 -9.57 32.25 -11.73
CA ASN A 92 -8.21 31.83 -12.08
C ASN A 92 -7.13 32.33 -11.09
N ILE A 93 -7.47 32.30 -9.79
CA ILE A 93 -6.62 32.77 -8.70
C ILE A 93 -6.15 31.56 -7.89
N ASN A 94 -4.85 31.49 -7.66
CA ASN A 94 -4.22 30.52 -6.76
C ASN A 94 -3.55 31.26 -5.60
N TRP A 95 -3.69 30.70 -4.39
CA TRP A 95 -2.98 31.22 -3.22
C TRP A 95 -2.51 30.07 -2.33
N MET A 96 -1.36 30.27 -1.71
CA MET A 96 -0.80 29.32 -0.76
C MET A 96 -1.58 29.38 0.55
N LEU A 97 -2.01 28.23 1.06
CA LEU A 97 -2.64 28.09 2.35
C LEU A 97 -1.62 27.80 3.45
N THR A 98 -0.79 26.77 3.22
CA THR A 98 0.26 26.37 4.16
C THR A 98 1.47 25.85 3.38
N ARG A 99 2.65 26.05 3.98
CA ARG A 99 3.90 25.48 3.50
C ARG A 99 4.76 25.08 4.71
N ASP A 100 5.06 23.80 4.82
CA ASP A 100 5.97 23.25 5.84
C ASP A 100 7.26 22.80 5.14
N GLU A 101 8.39 23.44 5.48
CA GLU A 101 9.72 23.12 4.93
C GLU A 101 10.51 22.14 5.83
N ASN A 102 9.92 21.71 6.94
CA ASN A 102 10.47 20.70 7.83
C ASN A 102 9.72 19.35 7.69
N PHE A 103 9.02 19.18 6.58
CA PHE A 103 8.30 17.94 6.31
C PHE A 103 9.28 16.76 6.16
N SER A 104 8.95 15.61 6.72
CA SER A 104 9.86 14.46 6.79
C SER A 104 9.18 13.19 6.32
N PHE A 105 8.69 13.20 5.09
CA PHE A 105 8.11 12.02 4.45
C PHE A 105 9.06 11.46 3.38
N ARG A 106 8.73 10.26 2.90
CA ARG A 106 9.36 9.70 1.71
C ARG A 106 8.31 9.16 0.76
N ALA A 107 8.46 9.48 -0.51
CA ALA A 107 7.61 8.96 -1.58
C ALA A 107 8.13 7.59 -2.03
N ALA A 108 7.25 6.59 -2.02
CA ALA A 108 7.52 5.25 -2.50
C ALA A 108 6.53 4.87 -3.60
N HIS A 109 6.99 4.20 -4.66
CA HIS A 109 6.08 3.51 -5.55
C HIS A 109 5.64 2.18 -4.92
N TRP A 110 4.37 1.84 -5.01
CA TRP A 110 3.83 0.65 -4.35
C TRP A 110 4.59 -0.64 -4.68
N VAL A 111 4.92 -0.85 -5.97
CA VAL A 111 5.65 -2.03 -6.43
C VAL A 111 7.05 -2.08 -5.85
N ASP A 112 7.75 -0.94 -5.82
CA ASP A 112 9.12 -0.87 -5.31
C ASP A 112 9.15 -1.13 -3.80
N LEU A 113 8.20 -0.57 -3.05
CA LEU A 113 8.06 -0.83 -1.62
C LEU A 113 7.67 -2.28 -1.34
N HIS A 114 6.73 -2.84 -2.12
CA HIS A 114 6.36 -4.25 -2.01
C HIS A 114 7.56 -5.17 -2.24
N SER A 115 8.31 -4.94 -3.32
CA SER A 115 9.50 -5.72 -3.66
C SER A 115 10.58 -5.62 -2.58
N LEU A 116 10.76 -4.44 -2.02
CA LEU A 116 11.70 -4.18 -0.92
C LEU A 116 11.33 -5.01 0.32
N LEU A 117 10.08 -4.96 0.76
CA LEU A 117 9.59 -5.71 1.91
C LEU A 117 9.60 -7.22 1.65
N TYR A 118 9.15 -7.64 0.47
CA TYR A 118 9.10 -9.05 0.09
C TYR A 118 10.48 -9.71 0.05
N SER A 119 11.46 -9.05 -0.58
CA SER A 119 12.82 -9.60 -0.74
C SER A 119 13.59 -9.76 0.57
N ALA A 120 13.17 -9.09 1.62
CA ALA A 120 13.74 -9.20 2.95
C ALA A 120 13.09 -10.30 3.82
N LEU A 121 12.05 -10.97 3.31
CA LEU A 121 11.37 -12.08 3.97
C LEU A 121 11.82 -13.42 3.41
N PRO A 122 11.81 -14.50 4.20
CA PRO A 122 12.13 -15.84 3.72
C PRO A 122 11.10 -16.29 2.66
N PRO A 123 11.52 -16.71 1.44
CA PRO A 123 10.58 -17.02 0.36
C PRO A 123 9.66 -18.22 0.67
N HIS A 124 10.09 -19.14 1.52
CA HIS A 124 9.33 -20.35 1.86
C HIS A 124 8.10 -20.10 2.75
N ILE A 125 7.94 -18.89 3.30
CA ILE A 125 6.75 -18.55 4.11
C ILE A 125 5.54 -18.22 3.23
N PHE A 126 5.70 -18.02 1.92
CA PHE A 126 4.64 -17.60 1.01
C PHE A 126 3.99 -18.78 0.31
N LEU A 127 2.68 -18.86 0.43
CA LEU A 127 1.81 -19.76 -0.33
C LEU A 127 1.12 -18.93 -1.42
N TRP A 128 1.79 -18.79 -2.55
CA TRP A 128 1.26 -18.12 -3.74
C TRP A 128 0.19 -18.98 -4.43
N GLY A 129 -0.77 -18.34 -5.10
CA GLY A 129 -1.86 -19.04 -5.78
C GLY A 129 -2.84 -19.72 -4.82
N HIS A 130 -2.90 -19.29 -3.56
CA HIS A 130 -3.74 -19.84 -2.52
C HIS A 130 -4.86 -18.86 -2.14
N LEU A 131 -6.09 -19.22 -2.47
CA LEU A 131 -7.27 -18.43 -2.15
C LEU A 131 -7.83 -18.85 -0.78
N TYR A 132 -7.85 -17.92 0.16
CA TYR A 132 -8.55 -18.11 1.43
C TYR A 132 -10.07 -18.34 1.20
N LEU A 133 -10.65 -19.31 1.87
CA LEU A 133 -12.07 -19.65 1.78
C LEU A 133 -12.82 -19.37 3.08
N SER A 134 -12.34 -19.92 4.19
CA SER A 134 -12.99 -19.81 5.51
C SER A 134 -12.00 -20.11 6.63
N PHE A 135 -12.38 -19.79 7.85
CA PHE A 135 -11.66 -20.22 9.05
C PHE A 135 -12.63 -20.72 10.11
N CYS A 136 -12.12 -21.50 11.05
CA CYS A 136 -12.78 -21.83 12.31
C CYS A 136 -11.77 -21.78 13.45
N VAL A 137 -12.26 -21.39 14.62
CA VAL A 137 -11.47 -21.38 15.86
C VAL A 137 -11.75 -22.68 16.62
N SER A 138 -10.72 -23.29 17.19
CA SER A 138 -10.87 -24.48 18.02
C SER A 138 -11.72 -24.21 19.28
N ASN A 139 -12.33 -25.23 19.85
CA ASN A 139 -13.23 -25.06 21.01
C ASN A 139 -12.52 -24.47 22.23
N ASP A 140 -11.24 -24.80 22.41
CA ASP A 140 -10.38 -24.27 23.47
C ASP A 140 -9.74 -22.89 23.13
N LYS A 141 -10.06 -22.37 21.93
CA LYS A 141 -9.53 -21.10 21.39
C LYS A 141 -8.00 -21.05 21.26
N SER A 142 -7.32 -22.17 21.27
CA SER A 142 -5.86 -22.25 21.16
C SER A 142 -5.37 -22.19 19.72
N ASN A 143 -6.21 -22.58 18.76
CA ASN A 143 -5.84 -22.67 17.35
C ASN A 143 -6.92 -22.10 16.43
N VAL A 144 -6.49 -21.64 15.28
CA VAL A 144 -7.33 -21.29 14.13
C VAL A 144 -6.97 -22.21 12.97
N LYS A 145 -8.00 -22.80 12.33
CA LYS A 145 -7.88 -23.62 11.12
C LYS A 145 -8.43 -22.84 9.94
N LEU A 146 -7.64 -22.68 8.90
CA LEU A 146 -8.04 -22.02 7.66
C LEU A 146 -8.22 -23.05 6.56
N LYS A 147 -9.29 -22.92 5.78
CA LYS A 147 -9.47 -23.63 4.51
C LYS A 147 -9.01 -22.72 3.37
N THR A 148 -8.17 -23.25 2.52
CA THR A 148 -7.52 -22.52 1.44
C THR A 148 -7.57 -23.36 0.18
N LYS A 149 -7.95 -22.75 -0.95
CA LYS A 149 -7.98 -23.40 -2.28
C LYS A 149 -6.69 -23.10 -3.03
N ILE A 150 -6.01 -24.12 -3.49
CA ILE A 150 -4.90 -24.02 -4.44
C ILE A 150 -5.50 -23.73 -5.82
N LEU A 151 -5.27 -22.54 -6.36
CA LEU A 151 -5.94 -22.09 -7.58
C LEU A 151 -5.53 -22.90 -8.82
N GLN A 152 -4.31 -23.41 -8.83
CA GLN A 152 -3.78 -24.21 -9.95
C GLN A 152 -4.43 -25.60 -10.04
N THR A 153 -4.63 -26.28 -8.90
CA THR A 153 -5.15 -27.66 -8.84
C THR A 153 -6.63 -27.73 -8.49
N GLY A 154 -7.18 -26.69 -7.88
CA GLY A 154 -8.51 -26.69 -7.32
C GLY A 154 -8.63 -27.40 -5.97
N GLU A 155 -7.55 -27.98 -5.46
CA GLU A 155 -7.49 -28.70 -4.18
C GLU A 155 -7.75 -27.75 -3.02
N ILE A 156 -8.43 -28.24 -2.00
CA ILE A 156 -8.66 -27.52 -0.74
C ILE A 156 -7.78 -28.14 0.34
N ILE A 157 -6.94 -27.32 0.95
CA ILE A 157 -6.06 -27.69 2.05
C ILE A 157 -6.44 -26.97 3.33
N GLU A 158 -6.06 -27.54 4.47
CA GLU A 158 -6.19 -26.91 5.80
C GLU A 158 -4.82 -26.43 6.29
N ILE A 159 -4.80 -25.19 6.80
CA ILE A 159 -3.63 -24.59 7.45
C ILE A 159 -4.01 -24.27 8.88
N VAL A 160 -3.20 -24.71 9.83
CA VAL A 160 -3.43 -24.51 11.27
C VAL A 160 -2.39 -23.53 11.81
N GLY A 161 -2.82 -22.61 12.66
CA GLY A 161 -1.98 -21.68 13.40
C GLY A 161 -2.65 -21.22 14.69
N GLU A 162 -1.92 -20.54 15.55
CA GLU A 162 -2.42 -19.97 16.80
C GLU A 162 -2.89 -18.51 16.62
N LEU A 163 -2.48 -17.87 15.54
CA LEU A 163 -2.84 -16.49 15.24
C LEU A 163 -3.25 -16.35 13.77
N LEU A 164 -4.37 -15.65 13.52
CA LEU A 164 -4.83 -15.27 12.19
C LEU A 164 -4.75 -13.75 12.01
N ILE A 165 -4.04 -13.30 10.97
CA ILE A 165 -3.97 -11.90 10.56
C ILE A 165 -4.79 -11.71 9.29
N ALA A 166 -5.81 -10.87 9.36
CA ALA A 166 -6.63 -10.49 8.22
C ALA A 166 -6.01 -9.28 7.51
N ALA A 167 -5.26 -9.53 6.45
CA ALA A 167 -4.67 -8.53 5.55
C ALA A 167 -5.26 -8.62 4.13
N ASP A 168 -6.49 -9.12 4.01
CA ASP A 168 -7.21 -9.46 2.78
C ASP A 168 -7.92 -8.26 2.10
N GLY A 169 -7.57 -7.03 2.52
CA GLY A 169 -7.89 -5.79 1.82
C GLY A 169 -9.27 -5.20 2.14
N CYS A 170 -9.69 -4.23 1.31
CA CYS A 170 -10.91 -3.47 1.56
C CYS A 170 -12.19 -4.31 1.48
N LEU A 171 -12.20 -5.38 0.68
CA LEU A 171 -13.31 -6.33 0.56
C LEU A 171 -13.15 -7.55 1.49
N SER A 172 -12.42 -7.40 2.59
CA SER A 172 -12.09 -8.48 3.53
C SER A 172 -13.27 -9.40 3.84
N SER A 173 -13.12 -10.66 3.46
CA SER A 173 -14.09 -11.71 3.78
C SER A 173 -13.98 -12.14 5.25
N ILE A 174 -12.80 -12.03 5.84
CA ILE A 174 -12.57 -12.32 7.26
C ILE A 174 -13.29 -11.28 8.11
N ARG A 175 -13.16 -9.99 7.79
CA ARG A 175 -13.88 -8.92 8.51
C ARG A 175 -15.39 -9.14 8.52
N ARG A 176 -15.97 -9.61 7.42
CA ARG A 176 -17.42 -9.87 7.32
C ARG A 176 -17.91 -10.93 8.30
N ASN A 177 -17.06 -11.86 8.74
CA ASN A 177 -17.43 -12.85 9.77
C ASN A 177 -17.62 -12.19 11.14
N PHE A 178 -16.88 -11.12 11.44
CA PHE A 178 -16.97 -10.41 12.73
C PHE A 178 -17.94 -9.23 12.67
N LEU A 179 -18.09 -8.61 11.50
CA LEU A 179 -18.89 -7.42 11.25
C LEU A 179 -19.80 -7.64 10.03
N PRO A 180 -20.78 -8.55 10.08
CA PRO A 180 -21.62 -8.91 8.93
C PRO A 180 -22.45 -7.73 8.42
N GLU A 181 -22.84 -6.81 9.31
CA GLU A 181 -23.61 -5.61 8.95
C GLU A 181 -22.75 -4.45 8.43
N SER A 182 -21.42 -4.59 8.45
CA SER A 182 -20.51 -3.56 7.96
C SER A 182 -20.52 -3.54 6.43
N LYS A 183 -21.06 -2.46 5.88
CA LYS A 183 -21.09 -2.20 4.43
C LYS A 183 -20.09 -1.10 4.08
N LEU A 184 -19.45 -1.24 2.94
CA LEU A 184 -18.70 -0.14 2.35
C LEU A 184 -19.68 0.97 2.01
N ARG A 185 -19.29 2.21 2.27
CA ARG A 185 -20.06 3.40 1.91
C ARG A 185 -19.26 4.24 0.96
N TYR A 186 -19.93 4.83 0.00
CA TYR A 186 -19.33 5.82 -0.87
C TYR A 186 -18.96 7.07 -0.06
N SER A 187 -17.76 7.60 -0.29
CA SER A 187 -17.21 8.71 0.50
C SER A 187 -17.68 10.09 0.02
N GLY A 188 -18.42 10.17 -1.08
CA GLY A 188 -18.88 11.42 -1.67
C GLY A 188 -18.01 11.93 -2.82
N TYR A 189 -16.90 11.25 -3.14
CA TYR A 189 -16.05 11.62 -4.28
C TYR A 189 -15.37 10.41 -4.91
N CYS A 190 -15.02 10.58 -6.18
CA CYS A 190 -14.19 9.64 -6.93
C CYS A 190 -12.75 10.15 -7.01
N ALA A 191 -11.81 9.21 -7.00
CA ALA A 191 -10.39 9.49 -7.18
C ALA A 191 -9.90 8.93 -8.53
N TRP A 192 -9.45 9.82 -9.41
CA TRP A 192 -8.65 9.47 -10.57
C TRP A 192 -7.19 9.52 -10.18
N ARG A 193 -6.46 8.47 -10.43
CA ARG A 193 -5.06 8.42 -10.03
C ARG A 193 -4.21 7.62 -11.00
N GLY A 194 -2.93 7.96 -11.04
CA GLY A 194 -1.97 7.25 -11.87
C GLY A 194 -0.54 7.58 -11.50
N VAL A 195 0.35 6.82 -12.11
CA VAL A 195 1.78 7.09 -12.10
C VAL A 195 2.22 7.31 -13.54
N LEU A 196 2.76 8.49 -13.83
CA LEU A 196 3.35 8.80 -15.13
C LEU A 196 4.85 8.53 -15.05
N ASP A 197 5.35 7.67 -15.91
CA ASP A 197 6.77 7.52 -16.19
C ASP A 197 7.15 8.51 -17.28
N PHE A 198 8.05 9.46 -16.94
CA PHE A 198 8.52 10.51 -17.86
C PHE A 198 10.00 10.35 -18.25
N SER A 199 10.53 9.15 -18.14
CA SER A 199 11.88 8.83 -18.60
C SER A 199 12.05 8.94 -20.13
N ASP A 200 10.93 8.87 -20.88
CA ASP A 200 10.92 9.05 -22.33
C ASP A 200 10.95 10.54 -22.72
N ASN A 201 11.83 10.89 -23.65
CA ASN A 201 12.00 12.26 -24.19
C ASN A 201 10.71 12.88 -24.74
N LYS A 202 9.72 12.11 -25.14
CA LYS A 202 8.41 12.61 -25.61
C LYS A 202 7.67 13.42 -24.55
N TYR A 203 8.00 13.24 -23.27
CA TYR A 203 7.39 13.96 -22.15
C TYR A 203 8.19 15.20 -21.71
N LEU A 204 9.34 15.49 -22.33
CA LEU A 204 10.26 16.55 -21.89
C LEU A 204 9.59 17.93 -21.82
N GLU A 205 8.80 18.30 -22.81
CA GLU A 205 8.09 19.58 -22.81
C GLU A 205 7.04 19.67 -21.69
N ALA A 206 6.23 18.61 -21.53
CA ALA A 206 5.22 18.55 -20.49
C ALA A 206 5.83 18.63 -19.08
N ILE A 207 6.91 17.91 -18.82
CA ILE A 207 7.62 17.93 -17.54
C ILE A 207 8.28 19.29 -17.30
N THR A 208 8.84 19.90 -18.33
CA THR A 208 9.42 21.25 -18.22
C THR A 208 8.34 22.28 -17.88
N GLY A 209 7.16 22.16 -18.48
CA GLY A 209 5.99 22.98 -18.13
C GLY A 209 5.54 22.75 -16.68
N LEU A 210 5.44 21.48 -16.27
CA LEU A 210 5.03 21.11 -14.92
C LEU A 210 6.00 21.66 -13.86
N ARG A 211 7.32 21.57 -14.07
CA ARG A 211 8.34 22.11 -13.16
C ARG A 211 8.36 23.63 -13.07
N LYS A 212 7.81 24.35 -14.06
CA LYS A 212 7.60 25.80 -13.95
C LYS A 212 6.45 26.14 -13.00
N VAL A 213 5.40 25.33 -12.99
CA VAL A 213 4.24 25.49 -12.11
C VAL A 213 4.53 24.97 -10.71
N TYR A 214 5.25 23.87 -10.60
CA TYR A 214 5.63 23.20 -9.37
C TYR A 214 7.16 23.15 -9.21
N PRO A 215 7.80 24.26 -8.81
CA PRO A 215 9.26 24.39 -8.84
C PRO A 215 9.99 23.45 -7.88
N ASP A 216 9.34 23.03 -6.80
CA ASP A 216 9.90 22.09 -5.82
C ASP A 216 9.50 20.63 -6.09
N LEU A 217 8.95 20.33 -7.28
CA LEU A 217 8.67 18.95 -7.67
C LEU A 217 9.98 18.12 -7.56
N GLY A 218 9.90 16.96 -6.89
CA GLY A 218 11.07 16.15 -6.53
C GLY A 218 11.41 16.17 -5.04
N LYS A 219 10.91 17.17 -4.29
CA LYS A 219 11.05 17.24 -2.83
C LYS A 219 9.78 17.71 -2.11
N CYS A 220 8.74 18.09 -2.85
CA CYS A 220 7.50 18.64 -2.32
C CYS A 220 6.32 17.70 -2.58
N LEU A 221 5.49 17.57 -1.56
CA LEU A 221 4.15 17.02 -1.65
C LEU A 221 3.18 18.20 -1.85
N TYR A 222 2.56 18.25 -3.02
CA TYR A 222 1.61 19.30 -3.36
C TYR A 222 0.17 18.85 -3.18
N PHE A 223 -0.62 19.66 -2.48
CA PHE A 223 -2.07 19.58 -2.44
C PHE A 223 -2.66 20.83 -3.07
N SER A 224 -3.49 20.66 -4.09
CA SER A 224 -4.24 21.77 -4.71
C SER A 224 -5.72 21.56 -4.43
N LEU A 225 -6.32 22.50 -3.69
CA LEU A 225 -7.68 22.45 -3.19
C LEU A 225 -8.56 23.41 -4.00
N GLY A 226 -9.64 22.89 -4.59
CA GLY A 226 -10.64 23.65 -5.31
C GLY A 226 -12.04 23.34 -4.79
N TYR A 227 -13.03 24.12 -5.24
CA TYR A 227 -14.42 23.84 -4.87
C TYR A 227 -14.86 22.47 -5.43
N GLY A 228 -15.26 21.57 -4.54
CA GLY A 228 -15.69 20.21 -4.91
C GLY A 228 -14.60 19.32 -5.51
N THR A 229 -13.34 19.72 -5.46
CA THR A 229 -12.22 18.95 -6.01
C THR A 229 -10.92 19.23 -5.27
N HIS A 230 -10.00 18.26 -5.32
CA HIS A 230 -8.62 18.50 -4.92
C HIS A 230 -7.68 17.52 -5.64
N SER A 231 -6.42 17.90 -5.73
CA SER A 231 -5.40 17.05 -6.31
C SER A 231 -4.19 16.89 -5.40
N VAL A 232 -3.49 15.78 -5.58
CA VAL A 232 -2.23 15.46 -4.91
C VAL A 232 -1.20 15.13 -5.96
N LEU A 233 -0.03 15.77 -5.86
CA LEU A 233 1.05 15.59 -6.83
C LEU A 233 2.39 15.49 -6.10
N TYR A 234 3.20 14.51 -6.44
CA TYR A 234 4.59 14.37 -6.00
C TYR A 234 5.40 13.47 -6.92
N GLU A 235 6.70 13.69 -6.93
CA GLU A 235 7.62 12.86 -7.71
C GLU A 235 7.99 11.58 -6.94
N LEU A 236 8.25 10.53 -7.69
CA LEU A 236 8.78 9.24 -7.24
C LEU A 236 10.17 9.04 -7.84
N LEU A 237 10.90 8.05 -7.37
CA LEU A 237 12.16 7.66 -7.99
C LEU A 237 11.97 7.25 -9.46
N ASN A 238 13.09 7.24 -10.19
CA ASN A 238 13.16 6.79 -11.59
C ASN A 238 12.24 7.58 -12.53
N GLN A 239 12.22 8.91 -12.36
CA GLN A 239 11.50 9.84 -13.24
C GLN A 239 10.01 9.47 -13.38
N LYS A 240 9.35 9.24 -12.24
CA LYS A 240 7.93 8.99 -12.18
C LYS A 240 7.22 10.07 -11.36
N ILE A 241 5.99 10.38 -11.73
CA ILE A 241 5.11 11.29 -10.99
C ILE A 241 3.87 10.54 -10.57
N ASN A 242 3.57 10.58 -9.28
CA ASN A 242 2.27 10.17 -8.77
C ASN A 242 1.33 11.37 -8.79
N TRP A 243 0.15 11.17 -9.34
CA TRP A 243 -0.92 12.15 -9.32
C TRP A 243 -2.23 11.51 -8.89
N ILE A 244 -3.02 12.27 -8.15
CA ILE A 244 -4.36 11.89 -7.74
C ILE A 244 -5.26 13.11 -7.92
N TRP A 245 -6.41 12.92 -8.53
CA TRP A 245 -7.43 13.93 -8.67
C TRP A 245 -8.73 13.44 -8.07
N TYR A 246 -9.22 14.11 -7.05
CA TYR A 246 -10.45 13.81 -6.35
C TYR A 246 -11.54 14.76 -6.82
N ILE A 247 -12.70 14.20 -7.18
CA ILE A 247 -13.86 14.94 -7.65
C ILE A 247 -15.04 14.57 -6.77
N ASN A 248 -15.65 15.57 -6.15
CA ASN A 248 -16.92 15.41 -5.44
C ASN A 248 -18.04 15.22 -6.46
N GLN A 249 -18.73 14.09 -6.39
CA GLN A 249 -19.81 13.75 -7.29
C GLN A 249 -20.75 12.74 -6.63
N PRO A 250 -22.02 12.61 -7.12
CA PRO A 250 -22.90 11.54 -6.69
C PRO A 250 -22.28 10.15 -6.88
N GLU A 251 -22.71 9.18 -6.07
CA GLU A 251 -22.27 7.79 -6.21
C GLU A 251 -22.53 7.29 -7.64
N PRO A 252 -21.48 6.87 -8.38
CA PRO A 252 -21.66 6.38 -9.74
C PRO A 252 -22.41 5.06 -9.73
N GLU A 253 -23.36 4.89 -10.64
CA GLU A 253 -23.96 3.59 -10.90
C GLU A 253 -22.90 2.67 -11.53
N LEU A 254 -22.35 1.77 -10.72
CA LEU A 254 -21.48 0.71 -11.24
C LEU A 254 -22.36 -0.24 -12.05
N LYS A 255 -22.27 -0.19 -13.38
CA LYS A 255 -22.83 -1.26 -14.21
C LYS A 255 -22.03 -2.53 -13.88
N ASP A 256 -22.73 -3.54 -13.39
CA ASP A 256 -22.18 -4.90 -13.26
C ASP A 256 -21.74 -5.37 -14.65
N ASN A 257 -20.49 -5.11 -14.99
CA ASN A 257 -19.82 -5.83 -16.07
C ASN A 257 -19.39 -7.17 -15.46
N GLY A 258 -20.23 -8.20 -15.63
CA GLY A 258 -20.06 -9.54 -15.14
C GLY A 258 -18.74 -10.23 -15.50
#